data_05882d22c6dee793f1c9d82032f15d53
#
_entry.id   05882d22c6dee793f1c9d82032f15d53
#
_cell.length_a   1.000
_cell.length_b   1.000
_cell.length_c   1.000
_cell.angle_alpha   90.00
_cell.angle_beta   90.00
_cell.angle_gamma   90.00
#
_symmetry.space_group_name_H-M   'P 1'
#
loop_
_entity.id
_entity.type
_entity.pdbx_description
1 polymer ?
#
loop_
_entity_poly.entity_id
_entity_poly.type
_entity_poly.pdbx_seq_one_letter_code
_entity_poly.pdbx_strand_id
1 'polypeptide(L)'
;IDLTTLSGDDTAGKVERLCEKAKRPISLNLLEQLGLQQGDIQVGAVCVYHHLIKEAKKNLPKNIPVAAVSTGFPAGLSSFKTRKLEITESIKNGADEIDIVINRGFVLQNNWKKLYEEVADFKKAAKNKHIKAILGVGDLETLRNVAKASMVCMMAGADFIKTSTGKESINANLNNSLVMLRMIRQFYQMTGKKIGFKPAGGISTAKTVIEFLILVMEELGHDWINPKYLRIGASSLLIDIERQLYHFALGRYANKEKLAIG
;
A
#
# COMPACT_ATOMS: atom_id res chain seq x y z
N ILE A 1 2.09 -6.65 -4.67
CA ILE A 1 0.77 -6.32 -4.06
C ILE A 1 0.93 -6.30 -2.55
N ASP A 2 0.38 -5.27 -1.87
CA ASP A 2 0.00 -5.35 -0.46
C ASP A 2 -1.43 -5.87 -0.42
N LEU A 3 -1.59 -7.18 -0.14
CA LEU A 3 -2.89 -7.83 -0.10
C LEU A 3 -3.66 -7.34 1.12
N THR A 4 -4.80 -6.68 0.90
CA THR A 4 -5.39 -5.76 1.87
C THR A 4 -6.81 -6.17 2.24
N THR A 5 -7.13 -6.16 3.55
CA THR A 5 -8.49 -6.09 4.05
C THR A 5 -8.60 -4.99 5.11
N LEU A 6 -9.51 -4.02 4.86
CA LEU A 6 -9.71 -2.83 5.70
C LEU A 6 -11.20 -2.49 5.75
N SER A 7 -12.01 -3.47 6.07
CA SER A 7 -13.46 -3.34 6.22
C SER A 7 -13.82 -3.28 7.70
N GLY A 8 -14.90 -2.60 8.05
CA GLY A 8 -15.37 -2.51 9.44
C GLY A 8 -15.87 -3.84 10.02
N ASP A 9 -16.09 -4.83 9.15
CA ASP A 9 -16.53 -6.19 9.47
C ASP A 9 -15.40 -7.23 9.42
N ASP A 10 -14.12 -6.79 9.37
CA ASP A 10 -12.98 -7.70 9.35
C ASP A 10 -12.89 -8.50 10.65
N THR A 11 -12.75 -9.81 10.50
CA THR A 11 -12.63 -10.78 11.59
C THR A 11 -11.31 -11.54 11.51
N ALA A 12 -10.92 -12.20 12.59
CA ALA A 12 -9.76 -13.08 12.63
C ALA A 12 -9.80 -14.14 11.50
N GLY A 13 -10.95 -14.80 11.29
CA GLY A 13 -11.11 -15.79 10.24
C GLY A 13 -11.00 -15.22 8.81
N LYS A 14 -11.39 -13.95 8.59
CA LYS A 14 -11.18 -13.27 7.31
C LYS A 14 -9.70 -12.97 7.08
N VAL A 15 -8.98 -12.53 8.13
CA VAL A 15 -7.53 -12.31 8.06
C VAL A 15 -6.77 -13.63 7.86
N GLU A 16 -7.19 -14.72 8.50
CA GLU A 16 -6.61 -16.04 8.29
C GLU A 16 -6.71 -16.47 6.82
N ARG A 17 -7.90 -16.38 6.21
CA ARG A 17 -8.08 -16.67 4.76
C ARG A 17 -7.22 -15.77 3.87
N LEU A 18 -7.13 -14.48 4.21
CA LEU A 18 -6.26 -13.54 3.49
C LEU A 18 -4.78 -13.95 3.57
N CYS A 19 -4.33 -14.40 4.75
CA CYS A 19 -2.97 -14.90 4.94
C CYS A 19 -2.71 -16.20 4.17
N GLU A 20 -3.68 -17.13 4.10
CA GLU A 20 -3.56 -18.32 3.27
C GLU A 20 -3.43 -17.94 1.78
N LYS A 21 -4.25 -16.99 1.29
CA LYS A 21 -4.11 -16.45 -0.07
C LYS A 21 -2.76 -15.77 -0.29
N ALA A 22 -2.24 -15.06 0.70
CA ALA A 22 -0.92 -14.42 0.62
C ALA A 22 0.23 -15.43 0.50
N LYS A 23 0.14 -16.56 1.20
CA LYS A 23 1.12 -17.67 1.14
C LYS A 23 1.05 -18.43 -0.21
N ARG A 24 -0.13 -18.47 -0.81
CA ARG A 24 -0.39 -19.16 -2.09
C ARG A 24 -1.14 -18.22 -3.03
N PRO A 25 -0.45 -17.22 -3.61
CA PRO A 25 -1.08 -16.20 -4.45
C PRO A 25 -1.81 -16.77 -5.67
N ILE A 26 -1.29 -17.89 -6.22
CA ILE A 26 -1.89 -18.64 -7.31
C ILE A 26 -1.89 -20.14 -6.98
N SER A 27 -2.74 -20.90 -7.65
CA SER A 27 -2.85 -22.36 -7.42
C SER A 27 -1.58 -23.10 -7.82
N LEU A 28 -1.27 -24.21 -7.13
CA LEU A 28 -0.08 -25.04 -7.44
C LEU A 28 -0.14 -25.60 -8.87
N ASN A 29 -1.30 -26.03 -9.35
CA ASN A 29 -1.48 -26.49 -10.72
C ASN A 29 -1.13 -25.39 -11.74
N LEU A 30 -1.53 -24.14 -11.47
CA LEU A 30 -1.20 -23.02 -12.36
C LEU A 30 0.29 -22.69 -12.34
N LEU A 31 0.96 -22.76 -11.18
CA LEU A 31 2.42 -22.63 -11.10
C LEU A 31 3.13 -23.66 -11.98
N GLU A 32 2.73 -24.93 -11.88
CA GLU A 32 3.28 -26.03 -12.68
C GLU A 32 3.08 -25.77 -14.19
N GLN A 33 1.88 -25.36 -14.61
CA GLN A 33 1.60 -25.02 -16.02
C GLN A 33 2.43 -23.84 -16.55
N LEU A 34 2.85 -22.94 -15.66
CA LEU A 34 3.72 -21.80 -15.97
C LEU A 34 5.23 -22.14 -15.87
N GLY A 35 5.59 -23.37 -15.48
CA GLY A 35 6.97 -23.76 -15.23
C GLY A 35 7.59 -23.10 -14.00
N LEU A 36 6.76 -22.67 -13.04
CA LEU A 36 7.17 -21.99 -11.82
C LEU A 36 7.06 -22.93 -10.60
N GLN A 37 7.81 -22.59 -9.55
CA GLN A 37 7.78 -23.31 -8.28
C GLN A 37 7.05 -22.52 -7.19
N GLN A 38 6.66 -23.21 -6.12
CA GLN A 38 6.10 -22.55 -4.95
C GLN A 38 7.13 -21.60 -4.33
N GLY A 39 6.74 -20.33 -4.18
CA GLY A 39 7.61 -19.27 -3.69
C GLY A 39 8.13 -18.30 -4.76
N ASP A 40 8.07 -18.64 -6.04
CA ASP A 40 8.47 -17.74 -7.13
C ASP A 40 7.56 -16.53 -7.25
N ILE A 41 6.29 -16.69 -6.87
CA ILE A 41 5.33 -15.59 -6.82
C ILE A 41 4.94 -15.33 -5.37
N GLN A 42 5.17 -14.10 -4.90
CA GLN A 42 4.87 -13.68 -3.54
C GLN A 42 4.14 -12.33 -3.53
N VAL A 43 3.33 -12.10 -2.49
CA VAL A 43 2.79 -10.78 -2.20
C VAL A 43 3.85 -9.89 -1.52
N GLY A 44 3.75 -8.57 -1.67
CA GLY A 44 4.67 -7.63 -1.03
C GLY A 44 4.45 -7.51 0.47
N ALA A 45 3.19 -7.59 0.91
CA ALA A 45 2.78 -7.57 2.31
C ALA A 45 1.32 -8.02 2.46
N VAL A 46 0.90 -8.31 3.68
CA VAL A 46 -0.53 -8.33 4.08
C VAL A 46 -0.81 -7.06 4.87
N CYS A 47 -1.87 -6.32 4.48
CA CYS A 47 -2.23 -5.05 5.10
C CYS A 47 -3.57 -5.16 5.83
N VAL A 48 -3.57 -4.85 7.14
CA VAL A 48 -4.72 -5.02 8.03
C VAL A 48 -4.91 -3.83 8.97
N TYR A 49 -6.02 -3.78 9.68
CA TYR A 49 -6.19 -2.90 10.84
C TYR A 49 -5.26 -3.29 11.99
N HIS A 50 -4.86 -2.31 12.81
CA HIS A 50 -3.92 -2.49 13.92
C HIS A 50 -4.34 -3.57 14.94
N HIS A 51 -5.63 -3.78 15.20
CA HIS A 51 -6.09 -4.82 16.14
C HIS A 51 -5.99 -6.25 15.58
N LEU A 52 -5.80 -6.42 14.26
CA LEU A 52 -5.66 -7.72 13.60
C LEU A 52 -4.20 -8.11 13.28
N ILE A 53 -3.22 -7.29 13.70
CA ILE A 53 -1.80 -7.55 13.43
C ILE A 53 -1.36 -8.90 13.99
N LYS A 54 -1.71 -9.20 15.25
CA LYS A 54 -1.32 -10.47 15.91
C LYS A 54 -1.88 -11.68 15.14
N GLU A 55 -3.11 -11.58 14.66
CA GLU A 55 -3.72 -12.66 13.86
C GLU A 55 -2.99 -12.84 12.53
N ALA A 56 -2.67 -11.75 11.84
CA ALA A 56 -1.88 -11.83 10.61
C ALA A 56 -0.48 -12.41 10.86
N LYS A 57 0.21 -11.96 11.91
CA LYS A 57 1.55 -12.48 12.28
C LYS A 57 1.55 -13.95 12.64
N LYS A 58 0.50 -14.45 13.28
CA LYS A 58 0.34 -15.87 13.63
C LYS A 58 0.23 -16.75 12.36
N ASN A 59 -0.44 -16.25 11.33
CA ASN A 59 -0.77 -17.00 10.13
C ASN A 59 0.20 -16.80 8.96
N LEU A 60 1.18 -15.88 9.06
CA LEU A 60 2.13 -15.58 8.00
C LEU A 60 3.55 -16.08 8.33
N PRO A 61 4.31 -16.55 7.32
CA PRO A 61 5.73 -16.79 7.45
C PRO A 61 6.50 -15.46 7.59
N LYS A 62 7.73 -15.53 8.12
CA LYS A 62 8.53 -14.33 8.42
C LYS A 62 8.89 -13.48 7.20
N ASN A 63 8.93 -14.07 6.02
CA ASN A 63 9.26 -13.39 4.76
C ASN A 63 8.11 -12.58 4.15
N ILE A 64 6.88 -12.70 4.67
CA ILE A 64 5.75 -11.86 4.26
C ILE A 64 5.50 -10.82 5.35
N PRO A 65 5.80 -9.54 5.11
CA PRO A 65 5.61 -8.49 6.10
C PRO A 65 4.13 -8.20 6.38
N VAL A 66 3.84 -7.78 7.61
CA VAL A 66 2.52 -7.25 8.00
C VAL A 66 2.58 -5.74 8.03
N ALA A 67 1.83 -5.10 7.14
CA ALA A 67 1.56 -3.68 7.17
C ALA A 67 0.28 -3.39 7.98
N ALA A 68 0.29 -2.34 8.78
CA ALA A 68 -0.88 -1.91 9.52
C ALA A 68 -1.26 -0.48 9.17
N VAL A 69 -2.56 -0.25 8.89
CA VAL A 69 -3.06 1.13 8.82
C VAL A 69 -3.15 1.73 10.21
N SER A 70 -2.87 3.02 10.33
CA SER A 70 -2.74 3.70 11.61
C SER A 70 -3.13 5.18 11.51
N THR A 71 -2.96 5.88 12.62
CA THR A 71 -3.19 7.33 12.76
C THR A 71 -4.64 7.75 12.52
N GLY A 72 -5.58 6.94 13.04
CA GLY A 72 -7.02 7.19 12.89
C GLY A 72 -7.55 6.91 11.49
N PHE A 73 -7.00 5.88 10.83
CA PHE A 73 -7.47 5.44 9.51
C PHE A 73 -8.99 5.14 9.50
N PRO A 74 -9.76 5.56 8.48
CA PRO A 74 -9.33 6.26 7.25
C PRO A 74 -9.30 7.79 7.36
N ALA A 75 -9.92 8.39 8.37
CA ALA A 75 -10.12 9.83 8.45
C ALA A 75 -8.87 10.62 8.84
N GLY A 76 -8.00 10.07 9.69
CA GLY A 76 -6.79 10.75 10.16
C GLY A 76 -7.05 11.87 11.17
N LEU A 77 -8.24 11.89 11.83
CA LEU A 77 -8.71 13.00 12.65
C LEU A 77 -8.77 12.72 14.17
N SER A 78 -8.35 11.54 14.62
CA SER A 78 -8.19 11.28 16.06
C SER A 78 -7.16 12.22 16.68
N SER A 79 -7.18 12.38 18.01
CA SER A 79 -6.19 13.23 18.69
C SER A 79 -4.76 12.83 18.32
N PHE A 80 -3.86 13.79 18.25
CA PHE A 80 -2.45 13.53 17.88
C PHE A 80 -1.81 12.48 18.78
N LYS A 81 -2.07 12.56 20.11
CA LYS A 81 -1.57 11.59 21.09
C LYS A 81 -2.07 10.16 20.79
N THR A 82 -3.34 10.02 20.46
CA THR A 82 -3.95 8.72 20.12
C THR A 82 -3.35 8.16 18.85
N ARG A 83 -3.21 8.98 17.80
CA ARG A 83 -2.62 8.56 16.52
C ARG A 83 -1.17 8.10 16.66
N LYS A 84 -0.40 8.77 17.51
CA LYS A 84 0.98 8.38 17.82
C LYS A 84 1.04 7.06 18.63
N LEU A 85 0.10 6.87 19.56
CA LEU A 85 -0.01 5.64 20.33
C LEU A 85 -0.36 4.44 19.44
N GLU A 86 -1.26 4.60 18.47
CA GLU A 86 -1.57 3.56 17.48
C GLU A 86 -0.32 3.03 16.77
N ILE A 87 0.61 3.90 16.36
CA ILE A 87 1.87 3.49 15.74
C ILE A 87 2.69 2.61 16.68
N THR A 88 2.89 3.07 17.91
CA THR A 88 3.73 2.34 18.89
C THR A 88 3.12 1.00 19.26
N GLU A 89 1.82 0.93 19.47
CA GLU A 89 1.11 -0.33 19.76
C GLU A 89 1.09 -1.27 18.54
N SER A 90 0.96 -0.74 17.31
CA SER A 90 1.06 -1.56 16.10
C SER A 90 2.42 -2.25 16.00
N ILE A 91 3.51 -1.52 16.25
CA ILE A 91 4.86 -2.07 16.25
C ILE A 91 5.04 -3.11 17.36
N LYS A 92 4.57 -2.83 18.56
CA LYS A 92 4.60 -3.76 19.71
C LYS A 92 3.84 -5.06 19.39
N ASN A 93 2.75 -4.98 18.64
CA ASN A 93 1.97 -6.12 18.18
C ASN A 93 2.59 -6.86 17.00
N GLY A 94 3.70 -6.38 16.45
CA GLY A 94 4.49 -7.07 15.43
C GLY A 94 4.34 -6.52 14.00
N ALA A 95 3.76 -5.33 13.79
CA ALA A 95 3.74 -4.72 12.47
C ALA A 95 5.16 -4.46 11.96
N ASP A 96 5.39 -4.79 10.70
CA ASP A 96 6.67 -4.57 10.01
C ASP A 96 6.68 -3.22 9.30
N GLU A 97 5.52 -2.75 8.84
CA GLU A 97 5.31 -1.50 8.10
C GLU A 97 4.06 -0.79 8.61
N ILE A 98 4.05 0.54 8.60
CA ILE A 98 2.92 1.35 9.08
C ILE A 98 2.43 2.27 7.97
N ASP A 99 1.17 2.13 7.57
CA ASP A 99 0.50 3.03 6.62
C ASP A 99 -0.21 4.13 7.43
N ILE A 100 0.40 5.31 7.54
CA ILE A 100 -0.14 6.45 8.28
C ILE A 100 -1.07 7.29 7.40
N VAL A 101 -2.14 7.85 7.97
CA VAL A 101 -2.99 8.85 7.30
C VAL A 101 -2.59 10.24 7.76
N ILE A 102 -2.28 11.14 6.82
CA ILE A 102 -2.02 12.54 7.14
C ILE A 102 -3.31 13.29 7.52
N ASN A 103 -3.17 14.37 8.28
CA ASN A 103 -4.27 15.30 8.45
C ASN A 103 -4.42 16.19 7.20
N ARG A 104 -5.39 15.84 6.35
CA ARG A 104 -5.68 16.56 5.11
C ARG A 104 -6.07 18.02 5.33
N GLY A 105 -6.67 18.32 6.49
CA GLY A 105 -6.99 19.70 6.88
C GLY A 105 -5.77 20.62 6.94
N PHE A 106 -4.59 20.11 7.29
CA PHE A 106 -3.36 20.92 7.25
C PHE A 106 -2.98 21.30 5.81
N VAL A 107 -3.20 20.40 4.86
CA VAL A 107 -2.95 20.66 3.43
C VAL A 107 -3.91 21.73 2.91
N LEU A 108 -5.21 21.57 3.18
CA LEU A 108 -6.25 22.50 2.72
C LEU A 108 -6.10 23.90 3.33
N GLN A 109 -5.59 23.99 4.56
CA GLN A 109 -5.26 25.25 5.23
C GLN A 109 -3.86 25.82 4.88
N ASN A 110 -3.14 25.18 3.95
CA ASN A 110 -1.75 25.52 3.62
C ASN A 110 -0.80 25.49 4.84
N ASN A 111 -1.09 24.70 5.86
CA ASN A 111 -0.26 24.58 7.06
C ASN A 111 0.81 23.49 6.89
N TRP A 112 1.72 23.73 5.97
CA TRP A 112 2.79 22.79 5.58
C TRP A 112 3.73 22.46 6.73
N LYS A 113 3.96 23.43 7.64
CA LYS A 113 4.78 23.23 8.83
C LYS A 113 4.18 22.17 9.75
N LYS A 114 2.88 22.28 10.06
CA LYS A 114 2.19 21.28 10.89
C LYS A 114 2.14 19.90 10.24
N LEU A 115 1.95 19.84 8.93
CA LEU A 115 2.00 18.57 8.20
C LEU A 115 3.38 17.91 8.34
N TYR A 116 4.45 18.70 8.15
CA TYR A 116 5.82 18.21 8.31
C TYR A 116 6.08 17.70 9.73
N GLU A 117 5.76 18.50 10.75
CA GLU A 117 5.96 18.16 12.15
C GLU A 117 5.19 16.88 12.54
N GLU A 118 3.94 16.76 12.10
CA GLU A 118 3.11 15.57 12.33
C GLU A 118 3.74 14.31 11.75
N VAL A 119 4.12 14.32 10.47
CA VAL A 119 4.69 13.14 9.79
C VAL A 119 6.08 12.82 10.36
N ALA A 120 6.90 13.81 10.68
CA ALA A 120 8.20 13.62 11.32
C ALA A 120 8.08 12.96 12.71
N ASP A 121 7.08 13.35 13.49
CA ASP A 121 6.81 12.73 14.78
C ASP A 121 6.28 11.31 14.65
N PHE A 122 5.46 11.02 13.62
CA PHE A 122 5.03 9.66 13.32
C PHE A 122 6.23 8.78 12.89
N LYS A 123 7.15 9.34 12.09
CA LYS A 123 8.38 8.61 11.73
C LYS A 123 9.24 8.29 12.95
N LYS A 124 9.40 9.24 13.87
CA LYS A 124 10.09 8.99 15.16
C LYS A 124 9.41 7.89 15.96
N ALA A 125 8.06 7.90 16.04
CA ALA A 125 7.30 6.87 16.75
C ALA A 125 7.44 5.49 16.09
N ALA A 126 7.58 5.44 14.76
CA ALA A 126 7.78 4.20 14.00
C ALA A 126 9.20 3.62 14.13
N LYS A 127 10.14 4.36 14.72
CA LYS A 127 11.55 3.93 14.91
C LYS A 127 12.18 3.53 13.56
N ASN A 128 12.65 2.27 13.46
CA ASN A 128 13.27 1.70 12.27
C ASN A 128 12.27 1.09 11.27
N LYS A 129 10.96 1.16 11.55
CA LYS A 129 9.94 0.63 10.65
C LYS A 129 9.66 1.59 9.50
N HIS A 130 9.30 1.02 8.35
CA HIS A 130 8.87 1.83 7.21
C HIS A 130 7.52 2.46 7.47
N ILE A 131 7.39 3.75 7.15
CA ILE A 131 6.10 4.43 7.11
C ILE A 131 5.71 4.75 5.68
N LYS A 132 4.43 4.52 5.36
CA LYS A 132 3.84 4.91 4.10
C LYS A 132 2.80 5.99 4.38
N ALA A 133 3.05 7.22 3.89
CA ALA A 133 2.16 8.35 4.12
C ALA A 133 1.00 8.33 3.12
N ILE A 134 -0.21 8.06 3.60
CA ILE A 134 -1.44 8.10 2.81
C ILE A 134 -1.87 9.56 2.70
N LEU A 135 -1.86 10.10 1.47
CA LEU A 135 -2.18 11.50 1.22
C LEU A 135 -3.69 11.76 1.15
N GLY A 136 -4.48 10.76 0.71
CA GLY A 136 -5.91 10.96 0.43
C GLY A 136 -6.11 11.92 -0.75
N VAL A 137 -5.50 11.60 -1.90
CA VAL A 137 -5.39 12.50 -3.07
C VAL A 137 -6.73 13.06 -3.55
N GLY A 138 -7.83 12.30 -3.37
CA GLY A 138 -9.17 12.76 -3.74
C GLY A 138 -9.70 13.92 -2.89
N ASP A 139 -9.21 14.05 -1.66
CA ASP A 139 -9.63 15.08 -0.70
C ASP A 139 -8.72 16.31 -0.72
N LEU A 140 -7.64 16.31 -1.52
CA LEU A 140 -6.67 17.42 -1.57
C LEU A 140 -7.02 18.51 -2.59
N GLU A 141 -8.14 18.39 -3.28
CA GLU A 141 -8.75 19.34 -4.21
C GLU A 141 -7.92 19.64 -5.46
N THR A 142 -6.61 19.85 -5.35
CA THR A 142 -5.77 20.24 -6.49
C THR A 142 -4.51 19.39 -6.63
N LEU A 143 -4.03 19.21 -7.85
CA LEU A 143 -2.74 18.56 -8.13
C LEU A 143 -1.56 19.30 -7.47
N ARG A 144 -1.68 20.61 -7.26
CA ARG A 144 -0.68 21.42 -6.53
C ARG A 144 -0.59 20.98 -5.07
N ASN A 145 -1.72 20.73 -4.43
CA ASN A 145 -1.76 20.22 -3.06
C ASN A 145 -1.21 18.81 -2.97
N VAL A 146 -1.52 17.95 -3.93
CA VAL A 146 -0.92 16.60 -4.04
C VAL A 146 0.60 16.68 -4.15
N ALA A 147 1.13 17.56 -5.02
CA ALA A 147 2.56 17.74 -5.19
C ALA A 147 3.24 18.22 -3.89
N LYS A 148 2.70 19.27 -3.25
CA LYS A 148 3.26 19.81 -2.01
C LYS A 148 3.17 18.81 -0.86
N ALA A 149 2.03 18.14 -0.68
CA ALA A 149 1.87 17.13 0.36
C ALA A 149 2.84 15.96 0.16
N SER A 150 3.05 15.50 -1.08
CA SER A 150 4.04 14.49 -1.43
C SER A 150 5.45 14.91 -0.96
N MET A 151 5.87 16.11 -1.36
CA MET A 151 7.19 16.64 -1.03
C MET A 151 7.38 16.78 0.50
N VAL A 152 6.41 17.38 1.19
CA VAL A 152 6.47 17.59 2.65
C VAL A 152 6.54 16.25 3.40
N CYS A 153 5.74 15.23 3.00
CA CYS A 153 5.80 13.92 3.63
C CYS A 153 7.16 13.22 3.43
N MET A 154 7.75 13.32 2.24
CA MET A 154 9.08 12.78 1.97
C MET A 154 10.18 13.50 2.78
N MET A 155 10.13 14.84 2.86
CA MET A 155 11.05 15.64 3.68
C MET A 155 10.92 15.30 5.16
N ALA A 156 9.72 14.97 5.64
CA ALA A 156 9.45 14.57 7.01
C ALA A 156 9.88 13.13 7.33
N GLY A 157 10.39 12.39 6.33
CA GLY A 157 10.98 11.06 6.51
C GLY A 157 10.07 9.88 6.15
N ALA A 158 8.98 10.09 5.42
CA ALA A 158 8.19 8.99 4.87
C ALA A 158 9.04 8.16 3.91
N ASP A 159 8.97 6.83 4.06
CA ASP A 159 9.68 5.87 3.18
C ASP A 159 8.88 5.60 1.90
N PHE A 160 7.56 5.78 1.96
CA PHE A 160 6.63 5.70 0.84
C PHE A 160 5.64 6.85 0.91
N ILE A 161 5.15 7.27 -0.26
CA ILE A 161 3.90 8.03 -0.38
C ILE A 161 2.84 7.14 -1.01
N LYS A 162 1.63 7.14 -0.43
CA LYS A 162 0.49 6.33 -0.85
C LYS A 162 -0.65 7.25 -1.27
N THR A 163 -1.32 6.91 -2.37
CA THR A 163 -2.36 7.77 -2.94
C THR A 163 -3.55 7.96 -1.99
N SER A 164 -4.11 6.89 -1.47
CA SER A 164 -5.46 6.91 -0.89
C SER A 164 -5.64 5.84 0.19
N THR A 165 -6.68 5.99 1.00
CA THR A 165 -7.13 4.97 1.96
C THR A 165 -7.94 3.87 1.28
N GLY A 166 -8.54 4.15 0.12
CA GLY A 166 -9.54 3.33 -0.55
C GLY A 166 -10.96 3.59 -0.07
N LYS A 167 -11.17 4.62 0.76
CA LYS A 167 -12.47 5.02 1.32
C LYS A 167 -12.92 6.40 0.81
N GLU A 168 -12.07 7.11 0.09
CA GLU A 168 -12.41 8.36 -0.60
C GLU A 168 -13.24 8.09 -1.85
N SER A 169 -13.97 9.11 -2.33
CA SER A 169 -14.70 9.06 -3.60
C SER A 169 -13.78 8.96 -4.82
N ILE A 170 -12.62 9.62 -4.76
CA ILE A 170 -11.57 9.56 -5.78
C ILE A 170 -10.32 8.94 -5.14
N ASN A 171 -9.89 7.81 -5.67
CA ASN A 171 -8.73 7.08 -5.21
C ASN A 171 -7.55 7.19 -6.22
N ALA A 172 -6.72 6.15 -6.32
CA ALA A 172 -5.62 6.11 -7.25
C ALA A 172 -6.08 6.31 -8.70
N ASN A 173 -5.51 7.30 -9.37
CA ASN A 173 -5.65 7.50 -10.82
C ASN A 173 -4.30 7.94 -11.40
N LEU A 174 -4.15 7.87 -12.72
CA LEU A 174 -2.88 8.17 -13.39
C LEU A 174 -2.45 9.62 -13.22
N ASN A 175 -3.39 10.59 -13.21
CA ASN A 175 -3.07 12.01 -13.10
C ASN A 175 -2.43 12.35 -11.73
N ASN A 176 -3.07 11.94 -10.63
CA ASN A 176 -2.54 12.13 -9.29
C ASN A 176 -1.22 11.37 -9.10
N SER A 177 -1.15 10.14 -9.63
CA SER A 177 0.05 9.30 -9.56
C SER A 177 1.23 9.90 -10.32
N LEU A 178 1.00 10.46 -11.51
CA LEU A 178 2.02 11.17 -12.28
C LEU A 178 2.65 12.31 -11.47
N VAL A 179 1.81 13.11 -10.81
CA VAL A 179 2.30 14.21 -9.96
C VAL A 179 3.13 13.67 -8.80
N MET A 180 2.66 12.62 -8.12
CA MET A 180 3.39 12.01 -7.00
C MET A 180 4.74 11.43 -7.45
N LEU A 181 4.79 10.72 -8.58
CA LEU A 181 6.02 10.16 -9.15
C LEU A 181 7.03 11.24 -9.54
N ARG A 182 6.57 12.35 -10.13
CA ARG A 182 7.43 13.51 -10.42
C ARG A 182 8.01 14.12 -9.15
N MET A 183 7.25 14.17 -8.06
CA MET A 183 7.78 14.63 -6.76
C MET A 183 8.80 13.65 -6.18
N ILE A 184 8.60 12.33 -6.34
CA ILE A 184 9.60 11.32 -5.94
C ILE A 184 10.88 11.51 -6.76
N ARG A 185 10.79 11.69 -8.08
CA ARG A 185 11.93 11.94 -8.95
C ARG A 185 12.70 13.19 -8.52
N GLN A 186 11.99 14.29 -8.32
CA GLN A 186 12.59 15.55 -7.88
C GLN A 186 13.27 15.40 -6.51
N PHE A 187 12.62 14.75 -5.55
CA PHE A 187 13.19 14.49 -4.23
C PHE A 187 14.46 13.62 -4.33
N TYR A 188 14.46 12.59 -5.16
CA TYR A 188 15.62 11.74 -5.41
C TYR A 188 16.78 12.54 -6.03
N GLN A 189 16.50 13.39 -7.03
CA GLN A 189 17.51 14.26 -7.65
C GLN A 189 18.15 15.23 -6.65
N MET A 190 17.36 15.74 -5.69
CA MET A 190 17.84 16.69 -4.67
C MET A 190 18.60 16.02 -3.53
N THR A 191 18.28 14.78 -3.18
CA THR A 191 18.74 14.16 -1.92
C THR A 191 19.50 12.84 -2.09
N GLY A 192 19.42 12.20 -3.27
CA GLY A 192 19.89 10.83 -3.51
C GLY A 192 19.08 9.74 -2.82
N LYS A 193 18.01 10.09 -2.06
CA LYS A 193 17.21 9.13 -1.32
C LYS A 193 16.04 8.63 -2.16
N LYS A 194 15.98 7.30 -2.39
CA LYS A 194 14.85 6.65 -3.05
C LYS A 194 13.66 6.55 -2.10
N ILE A 195 12.49 7.01 -2.56
CA ILE A 195 11.21 6.91 -1.86
C ILE A 195 10.30 5.97 -2.65
N GLY A 196 9.54 5.13 -1.96
CA GLY A 196 8.60 4.22 -2.60
C GLY A 196 7.27 4.88 -2.94
N PHE A 197 6.58 4.28 -3.91
CA PHE A 197 5.24 4.68 -4.34
C PHE A 197 4.23 3.55 -4.10
N LYS A 198 3.04 3.89 -3.57
CA LYS A 198 1.95 2.92 -3.35
C LYS A 198 0.63 3.47 -3.87
N PRO A 199 0.24 3.20 -5.13
CA PRO A 199 -1.13 3.44 -5.56
C PRO A 199 -2.07 2.47 -4.83
N ALA A 200 -3.23 2.97 -4.39
CA ALA A 200 -4.22 2.19 -3.64
C ALA A 200 -5.63 2.75 -3.84
N GLY A 201 -6.63 1.85 -3.75
CA GLY A 201 -8.04 2.16 -3.94
C GLY A 201 -8.49 2.07 -5.40
N GLY A 202 -9.46 1.21 -5.67
CA GLY A 202 -10.05 1.02 -6.99
C GLY A 202 -9.22 0.18 -7.98
N ILE A 203 -8.04 -0.31 -7.60
CA ILE A 203 -7.18 -1.12 -8.48
C ILE A 203 -7.56 -2.59 -8.35
N SER A 204 -8.31 -3.12 -9.32
CA SER A 204 -8.87 -4.48 -9.28
C SER A 204 -8.53 -5.34 -10.49
N THR A 205 -7.86 -4.79 -11.52
CA THR A 205 -7.51 -5.54 -12.73
C THR A 205 -6.02 -5.49 -13.04
N ALA A 206 -5.50 -6.56 -13.61
CA ALA A 206 -4.11 -6.63 -14.11
C ALA A 206 -3.82 -5.54 -15.15
N LYS A 207 -4.78 -5.23 -16.02
CA LYS A 207 -4.67 -4.15 -17.01
C LYS A 207 -4.35 -2.81 -16.33
N THR A 208 -5.13 -2.42 -15.33
CA THR A 208 -4.91 -1.18 -14.59
C THR A 208 -3.53 -1.16 -13.92
N VAL A 209 -3.08 -2.31 -13.37
CA VAL A 209 -1.74 -2.39 -12.77
C VAL A 209 -0.64 -2.16 -13.81
N ILE A 210 -0.78 -2.72 -15.02
CA ILE A 210 0.20 -2.50 -16.11
C ILE A 210 0.30 -1.01 -16.44
N GLU A 211 -0.81 -0.26 -16.46
CA GLU A 211 -0.80 1.19 -16.67
C GLU A 211 0.02 1.92 -15.58
N PHE A 212 -0.13 1.54 -14.31
CA PHE A 212 0.70 2.08 -13.22
C PHE A 212 2.18 1.65 -13.33
N LEU A 213 2.46 0.40 -13.73
CA LEU A 213 3.83 -0.08 -13.93
C LEU A 213 4.53 0.71 -15.02
N ILE A 214 3.87 0.93 -16.16
CA ILE A 214 4.37 1.75 -17.27
C ILE A 214 4.65 3.17 -16.77
N LEU A 215 3.71 3.78 -16.06
CA LEU A 215 3.86 5.14 -15.53
C LEU A 215 5.06 5.25 -14.58
N VAL A 216 5.25 4.28 -13.69
CA VAL A 216 6.41 4.24 -12.77
C VAL A 216 7.70 4.06 -13.54
N MET A 217 7.72 3.16 -14.53
CA MET A 217 8.90 2.90 -15.36
C MET A 217 9.33 4.15 -16.14
N GLU A 218 8.39 4.85 -16.76
CA GLU A 218 8.65 6.09 -17.52
C GLU A 218 9.14 7.24 -16.64
N GLU A 219 8.56 7.41 -15.45
CA GLU A 219 8.90 8.54 -14.59
C GLU A 219 10.10 8.30 -13.67
N LEU A 220 10.34 7.05 -13.24
CA LEU A 220 11.36 6.72 -12.23
C LEU A 220 12.39 5.68 -12.71
N GLY A 221 12.11 4.97 -13.80
CA GLY A 221 12.98 3.92 -14.33
C GLY A 221 12.76 2.53 -13.69
N HIS A 222 13.43 1.54 -14.27
CA HIS A 222 13.32 0.13 -13.87
C HIS A 222 13.68 -0.14 -12.41
N ASP A 223 14.58 0.63 -11.84
CA ASP A 223 15.03 0.50 -10.45
C ASP A 223 13.90 0.62 -9.42
N TRP A 224 12.77 1.25 -9.77
CA TRP A 224 11.59 1.32 -8.90
C TRP A 224 10.63 0.16 -9.09
N ILE A 225 10.75 -0.64 -10.17
CA ILE A 225 9.87 -1.80 -10.44
C ILE A 225 10.30 -2.99 -9.58
N ASN A 226 10.20 -2.84 -8.28
CA ASN A 226 10.46 -3.92 -7.31
C ASN A 226 9.69 -3.64 -6.00
N PRO A 227 9.41 -4.66 -5.17
CA PRO A 227 8.58 -4.51 -3.97
C PRO A 227 9.19 -3.61 -2.89
N LYS A 228 10.46 -3.24 -3.00
CA LYS A 228 11.12 -2.31 -2.07
C LYS A 228 10.68 -0.86 -2.32
N TYR A 229 10.29 -0.51 -3.56
CA TYR A 229 9.95 0.85 -3.95
C TYR A 229 8.57 0.98 -4.62
N LEU A 230 7.96 -0.13 -5.03
CA LEU A 230 6.62 -0.12 -5.61
C LEU A 230 5.73 -1.16 -4.92
N ARG A 231 4.61 -0.72 -4.41
CA ARG A 231 3.55 -1.57 -3.86
C ARG A 231 2.21 -1.20 -4.48
N ILE A 232 1.35 -2.15 -4.67
CA ILE A 232 -0.03 -1.93 -5.12
C ILE A 232 -0.95 -2.32 -3.97
N GLY A 233 -1.69 -1.36 -3.42
CA GLY A 233 -2.66 -1.64 -2.36
C GLY A 233 -3.99 -2.12 -2.94
N ALA A 234 -4.30 -3.40 -2.78
CA ALA A 234 -5.50 -3.97 -3.37
C ALA A 234 -6.02 -5.19 -2.58
N SER A 235 -7.32 -5.45 -2.68
CA SER A 235 -8.00 -6.62 -2.12
C SER A 235 -8.29 -7.69 -3.19
N SER A 236 -8.94 -7.33 -4.30
CA SER A 236 -9.44 -8.27 -5.32
C SER A 236 -8.51 -8.45 -6.53
N LEU A 237 -7.49 -7.63 -6.68
CA LEU A 237 -6.57 -7.63 -7.82
C LEU A 237 -5.89 -9.00 -8.04
N LEU A 238 -5.51 -9.67 -6.97
CA LEU A 238 -4.80 -10.95 -7.06
C LEU A 238 -5.63 -12.02 -7.76
N ILE A 239 -6.95 -11.99 -7.59
CA ILE A 239 -7.88 -12.90 -8.28
C ILE A 239 -7.87 -12.63 -9.79
N ASP A 240 -7.86 -11.36 -10.21
CA ASP A 240 -7.80 -11.03 -11.63
C ASP A 240 -6.46 -11.43 -12.25
N ILE A 241 -5.34 -11.19 -11.55
CA ILE A 241 -4.01 -11.64 -12.00
C ILE A 241 -3.99 -13.16 -12.17
N GLU A 242 -4.49 -13.93 -11.20
CA GLU A 242 -4.57 -15.38 -11.29
C GLU A 242 -5.41 -15.83 -12.50
N ARG A 243 -6.53 -15.13 -12.78
CA ARG A 243 -7.36 -15.40 -13.97
C ARG A 243 -6.63 -15.13 -15.29
N GLN A 244 -5.86 -14.03 -15.36
CA GLN A 244 -5.08 -13.71 -16.56
C GLN A 244 -3.96 -14.75 -16.79
N LEU A 245 -3.26 -15.14 -15.72
CA LEU A 245 -2.25 -16.18 -15.79
C LEU A 245 -2.85 -17.55 -16.20
N TYR A 246 -4.04 -17.86 -15.69
CA TYR A 246 -4.77 -19.07 -16.07
C TYR A 246 -5.13 -19.07 -17.57
N HIS A 247 -5.60 -17.91 -18.07
CA HIS A 247 -5.88 -17.76 -19.49
C HIS A 247 -4.62 -17.89 -20.35
N PHE A 248 -3.52 -17.28 -19.91
CA PHE A 248 -2.22 -17.37 -20.58
C PHE A 248 -1.73 -18.83 -20.69
N ALA A 249 -1.81 -19.59 -19.59
CA ALA A 249 -1.32 -20.97 -19.54
C ALA A 249 -2.21 -21.97 -20.27
N LEU A 250 -3.54 -21.78 -20.26
CA LEU A 250 -4.52 -22.81 -20.67
C LEU A 250 -5.46 -22.36 -21.81
N GLY A 251 -5.28 -21.14 -22.35
CA GLY A 251 -6.10 -20.59 -23.44
C GLY A 251 -7.56 -20.28 -23.07
N ARG A 252 -7.93 -20.39 -21.79
CA ARG A 252 -9.30 -20.13 -21.29
C ARG A 252 -9.26 -19.53 -19.88
N TYR A 253 -10.27 -18.76 -19.52
CA TYR A 253 -10.39 -18.21 -18.17
C TYR A 253 -10.85 -19.29 -17.18
N ALA A 254 -10.30 -19.23 -15.96
CA ALA A 254 -10.77 -20.03 -14.84
C ALA A 254 -12.22 -19.66 -14.49
N ASN A 255 -13.02 -20.66 -14.11
CA ASN A 255 -14.30 -20.42 -13.47
C ASN A 255 -14.04 -19.76 -12.10
N LYS A 256 -14.82 -18.74 -11.74
CA LYS A 256 -14.66 -17.97 -10.47
C LYS A 256 -14.65 -18.86 -9.23
N GLU A 257 -15.42 -19.94 -9.25
CA GLU A 257 -15.51 -20.92 -8.16
C GLU A 257 -14.22 -21.74 -7.93
N LYS A 258 -13.30 -21.74 -8.90
CA LYS A 258 -12.00 -22.42 -8.81
C LYS A 258 -10.88 -21.55 -8.25
N LEU A 259 -11.15 -20.26 -8.04
CA LEU A 259 -10.17 -19.31 -7.54
C LEU A 259 -10.41 -19.08 -6.05
N ALA A 260 -9.40 -19.32 -5.23
CA ALA A 260 -9.48 -19.04 -3.80
C ALA A 260 -9.69 -17.54 -3.56
N ILE A 261 -10.77 -17.22 -2.85
CA ILE A 261 -11.07 -15.86 -2.38
C ILE A 261 -10.33 -15.65 -1.05
N GLY A 262 -9.50 -14.60 -0.99
CA GLY A 262 -8.81 -14.19 0.23
C GLY A 262 -9.70 -13.35 1.14
#